data_fc1fa7aab0646e81ee2abe1a9aa4deb8
#
_entry.id   fc1fa7aab0646e81ee2abe1a9aa4deb8
#
_cell.length_a   1.000
_cell.length_b   1.000
_cell.length_c   1.000
_cell.angle_alpha   90.00
_cell.angle_beta   90.00
_cell.angle_gamma   90.00
#
_symmetry.space_group_name_H-M   'P 1'
#
loop_
_entity.id
_entity.type
_entity.pdbx_description
1 polymer ?
#
loop_
_entity_poly.entity_id
_entity_poly.type
_entity_poly.pdbx_seq_one_letter_code
_entity_poly.pdbx_strand_id
1 'polypeptide(L)'
;MMVIVPRIAVVSCFSTTPFIYGIQHEDNLRAGLLLSDPAETIQAFSEHKADIALIPAAAMPSLTDARIVTEYCVGGVPASKEALLASDDALVGAWKPFGKLPCAFAVWAAHADTDPDAVEALQHALTYRLEHGYEAILESAFAADPGRAYAELAHFDYIFDNQKDKALKKFWNSGLKAVPRANPG
;
A
#
# COMPACT_ATOMS: atom_id res chain seq x y z
N MET A 1 -15.89 21.49 17.84
CA MET A 1 -16.10 20.27 17.05
C MET A 1 -14.82 19.46 17.05
N MET A 2 -14.84 18.24 17.58
CA MET A 2 -13.67 17.38 17.57
C MET A 2 -13.43 16.85 16.15
N VAL A 3 -12.27 17.16 15.57
CA VAL A 3 -11.85 16.54 14.33
C VAL A 3 -11.24 15.19 14.71
N ILE A 4 -11.88 14.11 14.28
CA ILE A 4 -11.34 12.76 14.49
C ILE A 4 -10.32 12.52 13.40
N VAL A 5 -9.05 12.32 13.81
CA VAL A 5 -7.99 11.98 12.87
C VAL A 5 -8.12 10.49 12.52
N PRO A 6 -8.26 10.15 11.22
CA PRO A 6 -8.33 8.74 10.84
C PRO A 6 -7.01 8.03 11.13
N ARG A 7 -7.10 6.77 11.55
CA ARG A 7 -5.94 5.92 11.78
C ARG A 7 -5.64 5.18 10.49
N ILE A 8 -4.44 5.40 9.96
CA ILE A 8 -4.02 4.86 8.67
C ILE A 8 -2.80 3.99 8.87
N ALA A 9 -2.94 2.69 8.66
CA ALA A 9 -1.85 1.74 8.77
C ALA A 9 -1.18 1.52 7.41
N VAL A 10 0.13 1.68 7.36
CA VAL A 10 0.91 1.57 6.14
C VAL A 10 2.09 0.64 6.36
N VAL A 11 2.28 -0.27 5.42
CA VAL A 11 3.49 -1.08 5.38
C VAL A 11 4.69 -0.17 5.11
N SER A 12 5.66 -0.20 6.01
CA SER A 12 6.88 0.60 5.88
C SER A 12 7.91 -0.15 5.05
N CYS A 13 8.01 0.19 3.79
CA CYS A 13 9.00 -0.39 2.87
C CYS A 13 9.37 0.64 1.79
N PHE A 14 10.29 0.26 0.91
CA PHE A 14 10.76 1.18 -0.12
C PHE A 14 9.64 1.68 -1.03
N SER A 15 8.81 0.77 -1.52
CA SER A 15 7.75 1.11 -2.47
C SER A 15 6.68 2.04 -1.89
N THR A 16 6.50 2.05 -0.57
CA THR A 16 5.49 2.88 0.10
C THR A 16 6.01 4.26 0.48
N THR A 17 7.30 4.53 0.29
CA THR A 17 7.94 5.80 0.67
C THR A 17 7.17 7.03 0.17
N PRO A 18 6.73 7.10 -1.11
CA PRO A 18 5.97 8.27 -1.58
C PRO A 18 4.63 8.43 -0.86
N PHE A 19 3.95 7.34 -0.56
CA PHE A 19 2.67 7.39 0.16
C PHE A 19 2.85 7.90 1.59
N ILE A 20 3.86 7.40 2.28
CA ILE A 20 4.19 7.83 3.64
C ILE A 20 4.48 9.33 3.64
N TYR A 21 5.27 9.80 2.70
CA TYR A 21 5.59 11.21 2.54
C TYR A 21 4.32 12.06 2.36
N GLY A 22 3.43 11.65 1.47
CA GLY A 22 2.18 12.37 1.22
C GLY A 22 1.32 12.48 2.48
N ILE A 23 1.19 11.37 3.24
CA ILE A 23 0.41 11.36 4.47
C ILE A 23 1.06 12.22 5.56
N GLN A 24 2.39 12.17 5.69
CA GLN A 24 3.13 12.98 6.66
C GLN A 24 3.02 14.47 6.41
N HIS A 25 2.80 14.87 5.15
CA HIS A 25 2.63 16.26 4.76
C HIS A 25 1.18 16.72 4.71
N GLU A 26 0.25 15.88 5.16
CA GLU A 26 -1.16 16.21 5.29
C GLU A 26 -1.52 16.38 6.78
N ASP A 27 -1.76 17.60 7.20
CA ASP A 27 -1.99 17.94 8.61
C ASP A 27 -3.14 17.13 9.24
N ASN A 28 -4.18 16.84 8.44
CA ASN A 28 -5.35 16.12 8.91
C ASN A 28 -5.12 14.62 9.09
N LEU A 29 -4.02 14.08 8.56
CA LEU A 29 -3.76 12.64 8.54
C LEU A 29 -2.52 12.23 9.33
N ARG A 30 -1.55 13.11 9.41
CA ARG A 30 -0.21 12.82 9.96
C ARG A 30 -0.24 12.15 11.32
N ALA A 31 -1.08 12.63 12.22
CA ALA A 31 -1.15 12.13 13.60
C ALA A 31 -1.71 10.71 13.70
N GLY A 32 -2.44 10.25 12.68
CA GLY A 32 -3.03 8.91 12.66
C GLY A 32 -2.21 7.88 11.89
N LEU A 33 -1.02 8.23 11.40
CA LEU A 33 -0.18 7.33 10.62
C LEU A 33 0.45 6.27 11.52
N LEU A 34 0.25 5.00 11.15
CA LEU A 34 0.81 3.83 11.82
C LEU A 34 1.69 3.08 10.82
N LEU A 35 2.98 3.02 11.08
CA LEU A 35 3.94 2.30 10.23
C LEU A 35 4.19 0.92 10.81
N SER A 36 4.08 -0.12 10.00
CA SER A 36 4.20 -1.51 10.45
C SER A 36 4.63 -2.43 9.32
N ASP A 37 4.85 -3.70 9.62
CA ASP A 37 5.07 -4.71 8.60
C ASP A 37 3.73 -5.17 7.98
N PRO A 38 3.74 -5.96 6.88
CA PRO A 38 2.50 -6.36 6.23
C PRO A 38 1.51 -7.08 7.15
N ALA A 39 1.98 -7.93 8.00
CA ALA A 39 1.10 -8.71 8.87
C ALA A 39 0.56 -7.89 10.03
N GLU A 40 1.36 -7.02 10.61
CA GLU A 40 0.90 -6.07 11.64
C GLU A 40 -0.15 -5.12 11.05
N THR A 41 0.04 -4.71 9.80
CA THR A 41 -0.93 -3.86 9.09
C THR A 41 -2.27 -4.57 8.92
N ILE A 42 -2.25 -5.83 8.48
CA ILE A 42 -3.45 -6.66 8.35
C ILE A 42 -4.15 -6.82 9.70
N GLN A 43 -3.37 -7.10 10.75
CA GLN A 43 -3.90 -7.28 12.09
C GLN A 43 -4.54 -5.99 12.63
N ALA A 44 -3.86 -4.87 12.50
CA ALA A 44 -4.38 -3.58 12.95
C ALA A 44 -5.71 -3.25 12.26
N PHE A 45 -5.80 -3.51 10.96
CA PHE A 45 -7.02 -3.29 10.21
C PHE A 45 -8.14 -4.25 10.65
N SER A 46 -7.86 -5.54 10.77
CA SER A 46 -8.87 -6.54 11.14
C SER A 46 -9.39 -6.35 12.57
N GLU A 47 -8.58 -5.81 13.46
CA GLU A 47 -8.95 -5.52 14.86
C GLU A 47 -9.55 -4.12 15.03
N HIS A 48 -9.84 -3.41 13.94
CA HIS A 48 -10.36 -2.05 13.95
C HIS A 48 -9.47 -1.04 14.69
N LYS A 49 -8.17 -1.29 14.73
CA LYS A 49 -7.16 -0.35 15.21
C LYS A 49 -6.70 0.62 14.14
N ALA A 50 -7.04 0.34 12.89
CA ALA A 50 -6.87 1.24 11.76
C ALA A 50 -8.18 1.35 11.00
N ASP A 51 -8.49 2.55 10.55
CA ASP A 51 -9.70 2.84 9.78
C ASP A 51 -9.48 2.58 8.30
N ILE A 52 -8.27 2.88 7.83
CA ILE A 52 -7.80 2.66 6.47
C ILE A 52 -6.42 2.01 6.56
N ALA A 53 -6.12 1.10 5.65
CA ALA A 53 -4.81 0.45 5.63
C ALA A 53 -4.36 0.10 4.22
N LEU A 54 -3.05 0.10 4.00
CA LEU A 54 -2.46 -0.45 2.80
C LEU A 54 -2.29 -1.96 3.00
N ILE A 55 -3.20 -2.72 2.42
CA ILE A 55 -3.33 -4.17 2.65
C ILE A 55 -2.68 -4.94 1.51
N PRO A 56 -1.82 -5.92 1.80
CA PRO A 56 -1.39 -6.87 0.77
C PRO A 56 -2.59 -7.47 0.06
N ALA A 57 -2.59 -7.42 -1.27
CA ALA A 57 -3.76 -7.78 -2.07
C ALA A 57 -4.23 -9.21 -1.82
N ALA A 58 -3.30 -10.13 -1.54
CA ALA A 58 -3.62 -11.52 -1.25
C ALA A 58 -4.40 -11.70 0.06
N ALA A 59 -4.36 -10.74 0.96
CA ALA A 59 -5.07 -10.80 2.23
C ALA A 59 -6.52 -10.32 2.14
N MET A 60 -6.88 -9.58 1.10
CA MET A 60 -8.21 -8.98 0.98
C MET A 60 -9.37 -9.98 1.12
N PRO A 61 -9.30 -11.18 0.49
CA PRO A 61 -10.42 -12.14 0.63
C PRO A 61 -10.65 -12.66 2.04
N SER A 62 -9.65 -12.56 2.91
CA SER A 62 -9.78 -13.00 4.31
C SER A 62 -10.37 -11.93 5.23
N LEU A 63 -10.51 -10.71 4.74
CA LEU A 63 -11.03 -9.58 5.51
C LEU A 63 -12.52 -9.42 5.23
N THR A 64 -13.31 -9.36 6.30
CA THR A 64 -14.76 -9.28 6.19
C THR A 64 -15.17 -7.82 6.12
N ASP A 65 -15.41 -6.98 6.09
CA ASP A 65 -15.79 -5.58 6.13
C ASP A 65 -14.71 -4.68 5.49
N ALA A 66 -14.10 -5.17 4.41
CA ALA A 66 -13.07 -4.39 3.73
C ALA A 66 -13.49 -4.07 2.30
N ARG A 67 -13.33 -2.82 1.90
CA ARG A 67 -13.51 -2.38 0.52
C ARG A 67 -12.28 -1.65 0.05
N ILE A 68 -11.95 -1.82 -1.24
CA ILE A 68 -10.85 -1.07 -1.85
C ILE A 68 -11.27 0.38 -2.04
N VAL A 69 -10.43 1.29 -1.60
CA VAL A 69 -10.63 2.73 -1.74
C VAL A 69 -9.44 3.34 -2.45
N THR A 70 -9.61 4.56 -2.93
CA THR A 70 -8.63 5.35 -3.70
C THR A 70 -8.31 4.78 -5.09
N GLU A 71 -7.70 5.62 -5.91
CA GLU A 71 -7.22 5.28 -7.25
C GLU A 71 -5.75 4.80 -7.23
N TYR A 72 -5.20 4.53 -6.07
CA TYR A 72 -3.78 4.21 -5.89
C TYR A 72 -3.57 2.83 -5.29
N CYS A 73 -2.43 2.25 -5.61
CA CYS A 73 -1.97 0.98 -5.10
C CYS A 73 -0.45 0.93 -5.11
N VAL A 74 0.13 -0.12 -4.57
CA VAL A 74 1.50 -0.50 -4.89
C VAL A 74 1.42 -1.63 -5.90
N GLY A 75 1.82 -1.39 -7.13
CA GLY A 75 1.66 -2.35 -8.19
C GLY A 75 2.81 -2.32 -9.20
N GLY A 76 2.63 -3.06 -10.27
CA GLY A 76 3.58 -3.15 -11.35
C GLY A 76 3.58 -4.53 -11.98
N VAL A 77 4.53 -4.77 -12.87
CA VAL A 77 4.85 -6.12 -13.33
C VAL A 77 5.84 -6.68 -12.32
N PRO A 78 5.67 -7.94 -11.85
CA PRO A 78 6.64 -8.55 -10.94
C PRO A 78 8.02 -8.47 -11.58
N ALA A 79 8.78 -7.50 -11.14
CA ALA A 79 10.05 -7.16 -11.76
C ALA A 79 11.14 -8.13 -11.33
N SER A 80 12.27 -8.08 -12.03
CA SER A 80 13.48 -8.73 -11.59
C SER A 80 13.76 -8.37 -10.12
N LYS A 81 14.32 -9.31 -9.39
CA LYS A 81 14.71 -9.10 -7.98
C LYS A 81 15.57 -7.85 -7.76
N GLU A 82 16.18 -7.35 -8.82
CA GLU A 82 17.06 -6.19 -8.81
C GLU A 82 16.32 -4.88 -8.59
N ALA A 83 15.01 -4.83 -8.90
CA ALA A 83 14.19 -3.63 -8.76
C ALA A 83 13.47 -3.56 -7.40
N LEU A 84 13.56 -4.61 -6.58
CA LEU A 84 12.83 -4.69 -5.33
C LEU A 84 13.81 -4.84 -4.16
N LEU A 85 13.59 -4.05 -3.14
CA LEU A 85 14.27 -4.25 -1.87
C LEU A 85 13.66 -5.44 -1.14
N ALA A 86 14.45 -6.08 -0.30
CA ALA A 86 14.01 -7.25 0.47
C ALA A 86 12.72 -6.99 1.26
N SER A 87 12.51 -5.76 1.70
CA SER A 87 11.29 -5.37 2.43
C SER A 87 10.01 -5.45 1.60
N ASP A 88 10.11 -5.44 0.28
CA ASP A 88 8.96 -5.54 -0.62
C ASP A 88 8.63 -6.97 -1.03
N ASP A 89 9.51 -7.93 -0.75
CA ASP A 89 9.32 -9.34 -1.15
C ASP A 89 8.01 -9.94 -0.64
N ALA A 90 7.59 -9.56 0.56
CA ALA A 90 6.35 -10.05 1.15
C ALA A 90 5.10 -9.59 0.38
N LEU A 91 5.16 -8.41 -0.24
CA LEU A 91 4.06 -7.89 -1.06
C LEU A 91 4.00 -8.55 -2.43
N VAL A 92 5.16 -8.84 -2.99
CA VAL A 92 5.29 -9.34 -4.37
C VAL A 92 5.22 -10.87 -4.44
N GLY A 93 5.65 -11.56 -3.40
CA GLY A 93 5.83 -13.03 -3.43
C GLY A 93 4.60 -13.80 -3.81
N ALA A 94 3.43 -13.38 -3.36
CA ALA A 94 2.16 -14.03 -3.66
C ALA A 94 1.75 -13.91 -5.13
N TRP A 95 2.31 -12.96 -5.86
CA TRP A 95 1.95 -12.71 -7.25
C TRP A 95 2.82 -13.46 -8.27
N LYS A 96 3.91 -14.06 -7.84
CA LYS A 96 4.83 -14.79 -8.73
C LYS A 96 4.16 -15.75 -9.71
N PRO A 97 3.12 -16.51 -9.30
CA PRO A 97 2.48 -17.47 -10.22
C PRO A 97 1.81 -16.85 -11.43
N PHE A 98 1.52 -15.55 -11.41
CA PHE A 98 0.85 -14.86 -12.50
C PHE A 98 1.81 -14.19 -13.49
N GLY A 99 3.11 -14.22 -13.21
CA GLY A 99 4.16 -13.83 -14.14
C GLY A 99 4.07 -12.40 -14.63
N LYS A 100 3.67 -12.24 -15.89
CA LYS A 100 3.76 -10.95 -16.60
C LYS A 100 2.51 -10.08 -16.52
N LEU A 101 1.49 -10.48 -15.77
CA LEU A 101 0.28 -9.67 -15.66
C LEU A 101 0.54 -8.44 -14.80
N PRO A 102 0.04 -7.27 -15.18
CA PRO A 102 0.09 -6.11 -14.30
C PRO A 102 -0.70 -6.42 -13.04
N CYS A 103 -0.09 -6.18 -11.89
CA CYS A 103 -0.71 -6.55 -10.62
C CYS A 103 -0.72 -5.39 -9.63
N ALA A 104 -1.62 -5.49 -8.66
CA ALA A 104 -1.59 -4.68 -7.45
C ALA A 104 -1.11 -5.58 -6.32
N PHE A 105 0.06 -5.30 -5.77
CA PHE A 105 0.63 -6.07 -4.65
C PHE A 105 -0.05 -5.69 -3.34
N ALA A 106 -0.38 -4.42 -3.20
CA ALA A 106 -1.09 -3.89 -2.05
C ALA A 106 -2.09 -2.85 -2.51
N VAL A 107 -3.23 -2.82 -1.84
CA VAL A 107 -4.34 -1.90 -2.13
C VAL A 107 -4.75 -1.17 -0.87
N TRP A 108 -5.28 0.04 -1.02
CA TRP A 108 -5.86 0.78 0.09
C TRP A 108 -7.24 0.23 0.38
N ALA A 109 -7.45 -0.17 1.62
CA ALA A 109 -8.73 -0.72 2.08
C ALA A 109 -9.27 0.10 3.24
N ALA A 110 -10.60 0.23 3.29
CA ALA A 110 -11.32 0.88 4.38
C ALA A 110 -12.45 -0.01 4.86
N HIS A 111 -12.83 0.13 6.13
CA HIS A 111 -14.05 -0.48 6.64
C HIS A 111 -15.28 0.21 6.08
N ALA A 112 -16.41 -0.49 6.03
CA ALA A 112 -17.66 0.05 5.46
C ALA A 112 -18.15 1.31 6.20
N ASP A 113 -17.85 1.43 7.49
CA ASP A 113 -18.25 2.57 8.32
C ASP A 113 -17.21 3.69 8.38
N THR A 114 -16.12 3.58 7.61
CA THR A 114 -15.11 4.64 7.57
C THR A 114 -15.69 5.91 6.96
N ASP A 115 -15.40 7.05 7.59
CA ASP A 115 -15.84 8.36 7.14
C ASP A 115 -15.37 8.62 5.70
N PRO A 116 -16.28 8.92 4.76
CA PRO A 116 -15.89 9.26 3.39
C PRO A 116 -14.92 10.44 3.29
N ASP A 117 -14.99 11.40 4.21
CA ASP A 117 -14.07 12.53 4.23
C ASP A 117 -12.65 12.09 4.53
N ALA A 118 -12.47 11.06 5.34
CA ALA A 118 -11.15 10.48 5.61
C ALA A 118 -10.57 9.83 4.36
N VAL A 119 -11.38 9.14 3.58
CA VAL A 119 -10.96 8.53 2.32
C VAL A 119 -10.56 9.60 1.30
N GLU A 120 -11.35 10.67 1.22
CA GLU A 120 -11.05 11.79 0.31
C GLU A 120 -9.75 12.50 0.70
N ALA A 121 -9.54 12.73 1.98
CA ALA A 121 -8.29 13.32 2.48
C ALA A 121 -7.08 12.44 2.15
N LEU A 122 -7.22 11.13 2.30
CA LEU A 122 -6.17 10.19 1.91
C LEU A 122 -5.92 10.24 0.40
N GLN A 123 -6.96 10.23 -0.43
CA GLN A 123 -6.84 10.35 -1.88
C GLN A 123 -6.04 11.60 -2.27
N HIS A 124 -6.33 12.72 -1.62
CA HIS A 124 -5.61 13.98 -1.84
C HIS A 124 -4.12 13.86 -1.46
N ALA A 125 -3.84 13.29 -0.29
CA ALA A 125 -2.47 13.08 0.19
C ALA A 125 -1.66 12.17 -0.75
N LEU A 126 -2.29 11.13 -1.28
CA LEU A 126 -1.62 10.21 -2.21
C LEU A 126 -1.35 10.88 -3.57
N THR A 127 -2.22 11.77 -4.00
CA THR A 127 -2.01 12.55 -5.22
C THR A 127 -0.79 13.46 -5.11
N TYR A 128 -0.57 14.03 -3.93
CA TYR A 128 0.59 14.88 -3.65
C TYR A 128 1.92 14.19 -3.99
N ARG A 129 2.02 12.88 -3.81
CA ARG A 129 3.24 12.12 -4.10
C ARG A 129 3.68 12.21 -5.57
N LEU A 130 2.72 12.34 -6.49
CA LEU A 130 3.02 12.37 -7.93
C LEU A 130 3.93 13.54 -8.29
N GLU A 131 3.85 14.61 -7.51
CA GLU A 131 4.61 15.81 -7.70
C GLU A 131 5.89 15.85 -6.85
N HIS A 132 5.97 15.01 -5.80
CA HIS A 132 6.99 15.10 -4.76
C HIS A 132 7.75 13.79 -4.49
N GLY A 133 7.82 12.90 -5.48
CA GLY A 133 8.46 11.59 -5.30
C GLY A 133 9.95 11.66 -4.94
N TYR A 134 10.68 12.62 -5.49
CA TYR A 134 12.09 12.79 -5.18
C TYR A 134 12.29 13.32 -3.75
N GLU A 135 11.48 14.29 -3.36
CA GLU A 135 11.49 14.83 -2.00
C GLU A 135 11.13 13.77 -0.96
N ALA A 136 10.22 12.87 -1.32
CA ALA A 136 9.87 11.74 -0.45
C ALA A 136 11.09 10.87 -0.14
N ILE A 137 11.93 10.62 -1.14
CA ILE A 137 13.15 9.84 -0.95
C ILE A 137 14.13 10.58 -0.05
N LEU A 138 14.30 11.90 -0.25
CA LEU A 138 15.21 12.69 0.57
C LEU A 138 14.86 12.68 2.06
N GLU A 139 13.58 12.56 2.38
CA GLU A 139 13.11 12.48 3.78
C GLU A 139 13.06 11.04 4.31
N SER A 140 13.44 10.06 3.50
CA SER A 140 13.35 8.64 3.87
C SER A 140 14.69 8.06 4.30
N ALA A 141 14.66 6.79 4.73
CA ALA A 141 15.84 6.00 5.02
C ALA A 141 16.69 5.71 3.77
N PHE A 142 16.19 6.03 2.57
CA PHE A 142 16.86 5.77 1.29
C PHE A 142 17.55 6.99 0.71
N ALA A 143 17.74 8.03 1.51
CA ALA A 143 18.33 9.30 1.07
C ALA A 143 19.83 9.24 0.77
N ALA A 144 20.52 8.14 1.10
CA ALA A 144 21.95 8.00 0.87
C ALA A 144 22.35 8.07 -0.61
N ASP A 145 21.51 7.54 -1.50
CA ASP A 145 21.64 7.65 -2.94
C ASP A 145 20.29 7.97 -3.56
N PRO A 146 19.85 9.22 -3.49
CA PRO A 146 18.49 9.59 -3.86
C PRO A 146 18.20 9.45 -5.35
N GLY A 147 19.20 9.69 -6.20
CA GLY A 147 19.03 9.54 -7.65
C GLY A 147 18.75 8.12 -8.06
N ARG A 148 19.47 7.16 -7.50
CA ARG A 148 19.26 5.73 -7.74
C ARG A 148 17.93 5.27 -7.17
N ALA A 149 17.62 5.67 -5.95
CA ALA A 149 16.36 5.32 -5.32
C ALA A 149 15.17 5.84 -6.12
N TYR A 150 15.24 7.09 -6.57
CA TYR A 150 14.17 7.65 -7.40
C TYR A 150 13.99 6.89 -8.72
N ALA A 151 15.08 6.49 -9.36
CA ALA A 151 15.02 5.69 -10.58
C ALA A 151 14.37 4.32 -10.33
N GLU A 152 14.63 3.70 -9.18
CA GLU A 152 14.03 2.42 -8.82
C GLU A 152 12.53 2.54 -8.53
N LEU A 153 12.07 3.68 -8.02
CA LEU A 153 10.62 3.91 -7.84
C LEU A 153 9.84 3.84 -9.15
N ALA A 154 10.48 4.16 -10.27
CA ALA A 154 9.82 4.11 -11.59
C ALA A 154 9.42 2.69 -12.00
N HIS A 155 9.93 1.65 -11.36
CA HIS A 155 9.53 0.27 -11.61
C HIS A 155 8.17 -0.08 -10.99
N PHE A 156 7.66 0.74 -10.09
CA PHE A 156 6.35 0.53 -9.49
C PHE A 156 5.28 1.33 -10.24
N ASP A 157 4.10 0.74 -10.34
CA ASP A 157 2.92 1.41 -10.88
C ASP A 157 1.94 1.65 -9.73
N TYR A 158 1.74 2.90 -9.41
CA TYR A 158 0.93 3.29 -8.26
C TYR A 158 -0.54 3.54 -8.57
N ILE A 159 -0.94 3.36 -9.84
CA ILE A 159 -2.33 3.59 -10.26
C ILE A 159 -3.11 2.28 -10.20
N PHE A 160 -4.22 2.29 -9.49
CA PHE A 160 -5.14 1.17 -9.44
C PHE A 160 -6.20 1.34 -10.54
N ASP A 161 -6.00 0.65 -11.65
CA ASP A 161 -6.86 0.73 -12.82
C ASP A 161 -7.69 -0.54 -13.02
N ASN A 162 -8.53 -0.54 -14.05
CA ASN A 162 -9.41 -1.66 -14.37
C ASN A 162 -8.65 -2.96 -14.70
N GLN A 163 -7.47 -2.86 -15.28
CA GLN A 163 -6.66 -4.03 -15.59
C GLN A 163 -6.16 -4.73 -14.33
N LYS A 164 -5.71 -3.93 -13.36
CA LYS A 164 -5.29 -4.46 -12.06
C LYS A 164 -6.46 -5.02 -11.27
N ASP A 165 -7.62 -4.38 -11.32
CA ASP A 165 -8.82 -4.89 -10.68
C ASP A 165 -9.22 -6.26 -11.25
N LYS A 166 -9.22 -6.41 -12.57
CA LYS A 166 -9.49 -7.70 -13.22
C LYS A 166 -8.44 -8.75 -12.86
N ALA A 167 -7.18 -8.38 -12.86
CA ALA A 167 -6.09 -9.29 -12.48
C ALA A 167 -6.22 -9.77 -11.03
N LEU A 168 -6.59 -8.85 -10.12
CA LEU A 168 -6.85 -9.18 -8.71
C LEU A 168 -8.00 -10.18 -8.57
N LYS A 169 -9.12 -9.92 -9.22
CA LYS A 169 -10.28 -10.83 -9.17
C LYS A 169 -9.93 -12.21 -9.69
N LYS A 170 -9.16 -12.28 -10.76
CA LYS A 170 -8.67 -13.55 -11.30
C LYS A 170 -7.74 -14.25 -10.32
N PHE A 171 -6.85 -13.51 -9.67
CA PHE A 171 -5.95 -14.03 -8.65
C PHE A 171 -6.74 -14.63 -7.48
N TRP A 172 -7.71 -13.89 -6.94
CA TRP A 172 -8.52 -14.37 -5.83
C TRP A 172 -9.35 -15.59 -6.20
N ASN A 173 -9.90 -15.63 -7.42
CA ASN A 173 -10.73 -16.75 -7.90
C ASN A 173 -9.93 -18.02 -8.17
N SER A 174 -8.62 -17.92 -8.35
CA SER A 174 -7.76 -19.08 -8.56
C SER A 174 -7.49 -19.87 -7.27
N GLY A 175 -7.94 -19.38 -6.13
CA GLY A 175 -7.73 -20.02 -4.84
C GLY A 175 -6.34 -19.82 -4.26
N LEU A 176 -5.51 -19.00 -4.87
CA LEU A 176 -4.19 -18.66 -4.33
C LEU A 176 -4.37 -17.70 -3.15
N LYS A 177 -4.43 -18.28 -1.96
CA LYS A 177 -4.58 -17.53 -0.70
C LYS A 177 -3.23 -17.38 -0.01
N ALA A 178 -2.22 -16.95 -0.73
CA ALA A 178 -0.93 -16.70 -0.13
C ALA A 178 -0.99 -15.41 0.68
N VAL A 179 -1.47 -15.51 1.90
CA VAL A 179 -1.47 -14.40 2.84
C VAL A 179 -0.07 -14.29 3.43
N PRO A 180 0.59 -13.12 3.35
CA PRO A 180 1.85 -12.92 4.07
C PRO A 180 1.60 -13.16 5.56
N ARG A 181 2.35 -14.07 6.15
CA ARG A 181 2.24 -14.34 7.59
C ARG A 181 3.30 -13.53 8.30
N ALA A 182 2.91 -12.83 9.36
CA ALA A 182 3.85 -12.12 10.22
C ALA A 182 4.83 -13.07 10.85
N ASN A 183 4.31 -14.21 11.20
CA ASN A 183 5.07 -15.23 11.87
C ASN A 183 4.82 -16.53 11.13
N PRO A 184 5.79 -16.98 10.35
CA PRO A 184 5.66 -18.25 9.67
C PRO A 184 5.76 -19.44 10.62
N GLY A 185 6.09 -19.17 11.88
CA GLY A 185 6.16 -20.20 12.92
C GLY A 185 4.82 -20.70 13.28
#